data_4b0cb6843a60492117ac692c975bb53c
#
_entry.id   4b0cb6843a60492117ac692c975bb53c
#
_cell.length_a   1.000
_cell.length_b   1.000
_cell.length_c   1.000
_cell.angle_alpha   90.00
_cell.angle_beta   90.00
_cell.angle_gamma   90.00
#
_symmetry.space_group_name_H-M   'P 1'
#
loop_
_entity.id
_entity.type
_entity.pdbx_description
1 polymer ?
#
loop_
_entity_poly.entity_id
_entity_poly.type
_entity_poly.pdbx_seq_one_letter_code
_entity_poly.pdbx_strand_id
1 'polypeptide(L)'
;MAAAGAAHNPLSSDRGPSKPPLLETTIGANFADNAAKHAQRDALVDFAAGRRWSYAELLGSVRRLATGFLRAGIGVGDRVGIWAPNRWEWVLVQYATADIGAILVTVNPAYRAVELEYALRQSGATMVIAARNFKTSDYAAMLDEVTGRCPGLRDVVFLESERWDELVATEIDPTALGQVAAALDRHDPINIQYTSGTTGYPKAATLSHRNILNNGYLVGELLDYTAEDRICIPVPFYHCFGMVMGNLAATSHGACMVIPAQAFEPDATLRAVQAERCTSLYGVPTMFIAELGVPEFADYDLSSLRTGIMAGSPCPVEVMRKVIERMHMPGVSICYGMTETSPVSTQTRTDDALERRVGTVGRVGPHLEIKVVDPATGQTVPRGVAGEFCTRGYSVMAGYWNDPERTAEVVDADGWMHTGDLAAMDPYGYVQITGRLKDIIVRGGENISPREIEEILYTHPDIVDGHVIGVPDARYGEEVMAVIMLREGAPTLTIEGLREFCTGRIARFKIPRYLRIVDEFPMTVTGKVRKTEMRQQAIEYLGGRG
;
A
#
# COMPACT_ATOMS: atom_id res chain seq x y z
N MET A 1 -31.44 17.51 12.16
CA MET A 1 -32.56 16.55 12.29
C MET A 1 -31.98 15.18 12.03
N ALA A 2 -31.90 14.34 13.05
CA ALA A 2 -31.36 12.99 12.95
C ALA A 2 -32.26 12.15 12.02
N ALA A 3 -31.65 11.52 11.03
CA ALA A 3 -32.32 10.56 10.16
C ALA A 3 -32.76 9.35 10.99
N ALA A 4 -34.07 9.08 10.96
CA ALA A 4 -34.71 8.01 11.69
C ALA A 4 -34.18 6.63 11.24
N GLY A 5 -33.72 5.85 12.21
CA GLY A 5 -33.89 4.43 12.42
C GLY A 5 -33.99 3.50 11.20
N ALA A 6 -32.90 3.27 10.46
CA ALA A 6 -32.70 1.95 9.87
C ALA A 6 -32.33 1.01 11.02
N ALA A 7 -33.07 -0.11 11.20
CA ALA A 7 -32.71 -1.14 12.17
C ALA A 7 -31.28 -1.59 11.87
N HIS A 8 -30.33 -1.26 12.75
CA HIS A 8 -28.94 -1.65 12.56
C HIS A 8 -28.86 -3.18 12.59
N ASN A 9 -28.22 -3.76 11.56
CA ASN A 9 -27.89 -5.18 11.57
C ASN A 9 -27.13 -5.50 12.88
N PRO A 10 -27.63 -6.39 13.73
CA PRO A 10 -26.96 -6.72 15.00
C PRO A 10 -25.62 -7.43 14.78
N LEU A 11 -25.42 -8.00 13.58
CA LEU A 11 -24.19 -8.70 13.21
C LEU A 11 -23.18 -7.74 12.58
N SER A 12 -21.90 -8.05 12.75
CA SER A 12 -20.76 -7.37 12.15
C SER A 12 -20.65 -7.68 10.66
N SER A 13 -21.63 -7.27 9.87
CA SER A 13 -21.59 -7.35 8.41
C SER A 13 -22.22 -6.11 7.80
N ASP A 14 -21.67 -5.67 6.66
CA ASP A 14 -22.15 -4.49 5.97
C ASP A 14 -21.87 -4.58 4.47
N ARG A 15 -22.66 -3.82 3.69
CA ARG A 15 -22.50 -3.69 2.24
C ARG A 15 -22.34 -2.22 1.87
N GLY A 16 -21.34 -1.94 1.05
CA GLY A 16 -21.10 -0.61 0.51
C GLY A 16 -22.18 -0.15 -0.47
N PRO A 17 -22.28 1.17 -0.70
CA PRO A 17 -23.22 1.72 -1.68
C PRO A 17 -22.90 1.22 -3.09
N SER A 18 -23.92 1.18 -3.95
CA SER A 18 -23.78 0.84 -5.38
C SER A 18 -23.49 2.06 -6.28
N LYS A 19 -23.17 3.19 -5.67
CA LYS A 19 -22.78 4.43 -6.37
C LYS A 19 -21.45 4.94 -5.80
N PRO A 20 -20.61 5.58 -6.68
CA PRO A 20 -20.76 5.68 -8.13
C PRO A 20 -20.69 4.29 -8.80
N PRO A 21 -21.11 4.13 -10.08
CA PRO A 21 -21.02 2.85 -10.78
C PRO A 21 -19.58 2.42 -11.00
N LEU A 22 -19.33 1.12 -11.11
CA LEU A 22 -18.03 0.61 -11.51
C LEU A 22 -17.69 1.03 -12.94
N LEU A 23 -16.41 1.28 -13.20
CA LEU A 23 -15.89 1.47 -14.53
C LEU A 23 -15.79 0.09 -15.22
N GLU A 24 -16.63 -0.11 -16.24
CA GLU A 24 -16.72 -1.36 -16.99
C GLU A 24 -15.81 -1.32 -18.23
N THR A 25 -14.54 -0.95 -18.03
CA THR A 25 -13.53 -0.73 -19.08
C THR A 25 -12.15 -1.20 -18.64
N THR A 26 -11.19 -1.22 -19.57
CA THR A 26 -9.78 -1.50 -19.27
C THR A 26 -9.04 -0.23 -18.81
N ILE A 27 -7.86 -0.40 -18.20
CA ILE A 27 -7.01 0.71 -17.75
C ILE A 27 -6.59 1.59 -18.93
N GLY A 28 -6.15 0.96 -20.04
CA GLY A 28 -5.72 1.70 -21.25
C GLY A 28 -6.84 2.53 -21.85
N ALA A 29 -8.05 1.96 -21.97
CA ALA A 29 -9.22 2.69 -22.49
C ALA A 29 -9.64 3.85 -21.56
N ASN A 30 -9.70 3.62 -20.24
CA ASN A 30 -9.98 4.67 -19.27
C ASN A 30 -8.96 5.82 -19.34
N PHE A 31 -7.67 5.48 -19.43
CA PHE A 31 -6.61 6.48 -19.55
C PHE A 31 -6.75 7.29 -20.85
N ALA A 32 -7.01 6.65 -21.99
CA ALA A 32 -7.23 7.33 -23.27
C ALA A 32 -8.44 8.28 -23.22
N ASP A 33 -9.55 7.88 -22.61
CA ASP A 33 -10.75 8.70 -22.45
C ASP A 33 -10.47 9.95 -21.60
N ASN A 34 -9.74 9.81 -20.49
CA ASN A 34 -9.37 10.94 -19.65
C ASN A 34 -8.33 11.85 -20.31
N ALA A 35 -7.37 11.27 -21.06
CA ALA A 35 -6.42 12.04 -21.84
C ALA A 35 -7.09 12.88 -22.94
N ALA A 36 -8.17 12.38 -23.55
CA ALA A 36 -8.96 13.13 -24.51
C ALA A 36 -9.71 14.30 -23.85
N LYS A 37 -10.27 14.10 -22.65
CA LYS A 37 -11.01 15.13 -21.88
C LYS A 37 -10.09 16.22 -21.33
N HIS A 38 -8.88 15.86 -20.93
CA HIS A 38 -7.96 16.71 -20.17
C HIS A 38 -6.61 16.94 -20.91
N ALA A 39 -6.59 16.88 -22.24
CA ALA A 39 -5.43 16.80 -23.11
C ALA A 39 -4.27 17.76 -22.76
N GLN A 40 -4.59 19.00 -22.40
CA GLN A 40 -3.61 20.06 -22.13
C GLN A 40 -3.26 20.21 -20.63
N ARG A 41 -3.91 19.44 -19.75
CA ARG A 41 -3.61 19.50 -18.31
C ARG A 41 -2.40 18.66 -17.99
N ASP A 42 -1.66 19.04 -16.95
CA ASP A 42 -0.58 18.21 -16.40
C ASP A 42 -1.15 16.84 -15.97
N ALA A 43 -0.54 15.77 -16.43
CA ALA A 43 -0.84 14.40 -16.02
C ALA A 43 0.22 13.84 -15.10
N LEU A 44 1.50 14.20 -15.35
CA LEU A 44 2.64 13.67 -14.61
C LEU A 44 3.70 14.74 -14.45
N VAL A 45 4.19 14.92 -13.24
CA VAL A 45 5.37 15.70 -12.90
C VAL A 45 6.34 14.79 -12.15
N ASP A 46 7.53 14.58 -12.70
CA ASP A 46 8.67 14.03 -11.96
C ASP A 46 9.50 15.24 -11.49
N PHE A 47 9.27 15.62 -10.23
CA PHE A 47 9.85 16.83 -9.65
C PHE A 47 11.37 16.75 -9.55
N ALA A 48 11.90 15.60 -9.11
CA ALA A 48 13.33 15.37 -8.98
C ALA A 48 14.05 15.37 -10.35
N ALA A 49 13.39 14.85 -11.40
CA ALA A 49 13.94 14.82 -12.75
C ALA A 49 13.69 16.13 -13.52
N GLY A 50 12.89 17.07 -12.98
CA GLY A 50 12.51 18.30 -13.65
C GLY A 50 11.70 18.07 -14.93
N ARG A 51 10.91 17.01 -14.99
CA ARG A 51 10.14 16.61 -16.17
C ARG A 51 8.63 16.71 -15.94
N ARG A 52 7.92 17.07 -16.99
CA ARG A 52 6.46 17.26 -16.96
C ARG A 52 5.84 16.78 -18.26
N TRP A 53 4.65 16.19 -18.16
CA TRP A 53 3.81 15.76 -19.28
C TRP A 53 2.39 16.24 -19.09
N SER A 54 1.81 16.77 -20.14
CA SER A 54 0.36 16.87 -20.28
C SER A 54 -0.24 15.47 -20.49
N TYR A 55 -1.56 15.37 -20.34
CA TYR A 55 -2.26 14.11 -20.63
C TYR A 55 -2.07 13.64 -22.08
N ALA A 56 -2.09 14.56 -23.04
CA ALA A 56 -1.84 14.24 -24.45
C ALA A 56 -0.41 13.71 -24.69
N GLU A 57 0.59 14.36 -24.10
CA GLU A 57 1.99 13.96 -24.23
C GLU A 57 2.26 12.62 -23.54
N LEU A 58 1.67 12.41 -22.35
CA LEU A 58 1.81 11.16 -21.62
C LEU A 58 1.19 9.99 -22.39
N LEU A 59 -0.05 10.15 -22.92
CA LEU A 59 -0.70 9.15 -23.76
C LEU A 59 0.12 8.85 -25.02
N GLY A 60 0.66 9.87 -25.67
CA GLY A 60 1.54 9.68 -26.83
C GLY A 60 2.80 8.88 -26.48
N SER A 61 3.40 9.15 -25.32
CA SER A 61 4.59 8.41 -24.85
C SER A 61 4.26 6.98 -24.47
N VAL A 62 3.13 6.74 -23.79
CA VAL A 62 2.61 5.40 -23.47
C VAL A 62 2.39 4.58 -24.74
N ARG A 63 1.73 5.15 -25.77
CA ARG A 63 1.44 4.45 -27.02
C ARG A 63 2.68 4.14 -27.85
N ARG A 64 3.70 5.00 -27.82
CA ARG A 64 5.01 4.70 -28.43
C ARG A 64 5.64 3.49 -27.75
N LEU A 65 5.72 3.47 -26.42
CA LEU A 65 6.27 2.34 -25.68
C LEU A 65 5.44 1.07 -25.87
N ALA A 66 4.12 1.15 -25.86
CA ALA A 66 3.22 0.04 -26.15
C ALA A 66 3.46 -0.57 -27.53
N THR A 67 3.62 0.26 -28.56
CA THR A 67 3.98 -0.19 -29.92
C THR A 67 5.38 -0.81 -29.91
N GLY A 68 6.33 -0.24 -29.18
CA GLY A 68 7.67 -0.80 -29.00
C GLY A 68 7.64 -2.20 -28.39
N PHE A 69 6.81 -2.42 -27.39
CA PHE A 69 6.59 -3.74 -26.79
C PHE A 69 6.01 -4.75 -27.78
N LEU A 70 4.98 -4.37 -28.54
CA LEU A 70 4.41 -5.25 -29.59
C LEU A 70 5.48 -5.63 -30.63
N ARG A 71 6.31 -4.68 -31.09
CA ARG A 71 7.41 -4.96 -32.02
C ARG A 71 8.51 -5.85 -31.42
N ALA A 72 8.71 -5.77 -30.09
CA ALA A 72 9.61 -6.65 -29.36
C ALA A 72 9.02 -8.04 -29.07
N GLY A 73 7.79 -8.31 -29.57
CA GLY A 73 7.11 -9.59 -29.40
C GLY A 73 6.48 -9.78 -28.01
N ILE A 74 6.17 -8.68 -27.31
CA ILE A 74 5.39 -8.66 -26.07
C ILE A 74 3.94 -8.37 -26.41
N GLY A 75 3.02 -9.21 -25.94
CA GLY A 75 1.58 -9.07 -26.19
C GLY A 75 0.72 -9.47 -25.01
N VAL A 76 -0.55 -9.74 -25.29
CA VAL A 76 -1.55 -10.12 -24.29
C VAL A 76 -1.09 -11.32 -23.48
N GLY A 77 -1.10 -11.17 -22.15
CA GLY A 77 -0.74 -12.23 -21.20
C GLY A 77 0.77 -12.46 -21.04
N ASP A 78 1.65 -11.79 -21.80
CA ASP A 78 3.09 -11.78 -21.48
C ASP A 78 3.36 -11.01 -20.19
N ARG A 79 4.39 -11.42 -19.43
CA ARG A 79 4.75 -10.78 -18.15
C ARG A 79 5.97 -9.89 -18.34
N VAL A 80 5.77 -8.60 -18.07
CA VAL A 80 6.83 -7.59 -18.09
C VAL A 80 7.17 -7.19 -16.67
N GLY A 81 8.38 -7.53 -16.23
CA GLY A 81 8.89 -7.10 -14.91
C GLY A 81 9.31 -5.63 -14.95
N ILE A 82 9.00 -4.88 -13.89
CA ILE A 82 9.60 -3.57 -13.66
C ILE A 82 10.34 -3.56 -12.34
N TRP A 83 11.63 -3.26 -12.38
CA TRP A 83 12.52 -3.21 -11.22
C TRP A 83 13.24 -1.87 -11.12
N ALA A 84 12.53 -0.89 -10.61
CA ALA A 84 13.00 0.48 -10.51
C ALA A 84 12.34 1.20 -9.31
N PRO A 85 12.98 2.25 -8.76
CA PRO A 85 12.35 3.17 -7.83
C PRO A 85 11.26 4.01 -8.53
N ASN A 86 10.62 4.93 -7.78
CA ASN A 86 9.66 5.86 -8.34
C ASN A 86 10.33 6.79 -9.36
N ARG A 87 9.85 6.77 -10.60
CA ARG A 87 10.32 7.61 -11.70
C ARG A 87 9.30 7.60 -12.83
N TRP A 88 9.37 8.59 -13.71
CA TRP A 88 8.40 8.76 -14.79
C TRP A 88 8.31 7.55 -15.73
N GLU A 89 9.42 6.86 -15.99
CA GLU A 89 9.44 5.66 -16.85
C GLU A 89 8.60 4.53 -16.25
N TRP A 90 8.55 4.44 -14.92
CA TRP A 90 7.70 3.47 -14.23
C TRP A 90 6.23 3.65 -14.62
N VAL A 91 5.77 4.91 -14.66
CA VAL A 91 4.39 5.26 -15.09
C VAL A 91 4.16 4.89 -16.55
N LEU A 92 5.14 5.17 -17.45
CA LEU A 92 5.02 4.75 -18.85
C LEU A 92 4.86 3.25 -19.00
N VAL A 93 5.66 2.46 -18.29
CA VAL A 93 5.60 0.99 -18.34
C VAL A 93 4.25 0.47 -17.83
N GLN A 94 3.74 1.02 -16.72
CA GLN A 94 2.44 0.66 -16.17
C GLN A 94 1.30 0.80 -17.19
N TYR A 95 1.24 1.95 -17.87
CA TYR A 95 0.16 2.19 -18.82
C TYR A 95 0.40 1.53 -20.18
N ALA A 96 1.66 1.39 -20.63
CA ALA A 96 1.99 0.73 -21.87
C ALA A 96 1.69 -0.78 -21.81
N THR A 97 2.00 -1.44 -20.70
CA THR A 97 1.62 -2.85 -20.49
C THR A 97 0.11 -3.01 -20.44
N ALA A 98 -0.59 -2.10 -19.76
CA ALA A 98 -2.05 -2.12 -19.69
C ALA A 98 -2.73 -1.87 -21.05
N ASP A 99 -2.13 -1.06 -21.91
CA ASP A 99 -2.68 -0.75 -23.25
C ASP A 99 -2.62 -1.95 -24.20
N ILE A 100 -1.67 -2.87 -23.98
CA ILE A 100 -1.49 -4.09 -24.81
C ILE A 100 -1.87 -5.39 -24.09
N GLY A 101 -2.41 -5.34 -22.88
CA GLY A 101 -2.79 -6.52 -22.10
C GLY A 101 -1.61 -7.38 -21.61
N ALA A 102 -0.40 -6.82 -21.59
CA ALA A 102 0.74 -7.46 -20.94
C ALA A 102 0.65 -7.29 -19.42
N ILE A 103 0.96 -8.35 -18.69
CA ILE A 103 0.84 -8.38 -17.22
C ILE A 103 2.07 -7.73 -16.61
N LEU A 104 1.90 -6.61 -15.93
CA LEU A 104 2.97 -5.94 -15.19
C LEU A 104 3.34 -6.72 -13.94
N VAL A 105 4.59 -7.13 -13.81
CA VAL A 105 5.14 -7.78 -12.61
C VAL A 105 5.95 -6.74 -11.83
N THR A 106 5.45 -6.33 -10.69
CA THR A 106 6.12 -5.32 -9.87
C THR A 106 7.17 -5.96 -8.99
N VAL A 107 8.44 -5.65 -9.25
CA VAL A 107 9.57 -6.20 -8.50
C VAL A 107 9.98 -5.23 -7.39
N ASN A 108 10.07 -5.73 -6.17
CA ASN A 108 10.45 -4.92 -5.02
C ASN A 108 11.90 -4.40 -5.17
N PRO A 109 12.14 -3.07 -5.09
CA PRO A 109 13.47 -2.48 -5.20
C PRO A 109 14.50 -2.98 -4.19
N ALA A 110 14.07 -3.57 -3.08
CA ALA A 110 14.98 -4.15 -2.08
C ALA A 110 15.38 -5.60 -2.34
N TYR A 111 14.81 -6.26 -3.32
CA TYR A 111 15.14 -7.66 -3.59
C TYR A 111 16.63 -7.83 -3.89
N ARG A 112 17.17 -8.96 -3.41
CA ARG A 112 18.50 -9.45 -3.76
C ARG A 112 18.38 -10.53 -4.83
N ALA A 113 19.49 -11.00 -5.36
CA ALA A 113 19.55 -11.94 -6.46
C ALA A 113 18.61 -13.16 -6.29
N VAL A 114 18.56 -13.76 -5.11
CA VAL A 114 17.70 -14.93 -4.82
C VAL A 114 16.20 -14.61 -4.93
N GLU A 115 15.78 -13.47 -4.37
CA GLU A 115 14.38 -13.05 -4.41
C GLU A 115 13.99 -12.58 -5.81
N LEU A 116 14.90 -11.91 -6.52
CA LEU A 116 14.73 -11.50 -7.90
C LEU A 116 14.55 -12.73 -8.82
N GLU A 117 15.45 -13.71 -8.72
CA GLU A 117 15.34 -14.97 -9.46
C GLU A 117 14.00 -15.65 -9.23
N TYR A 118 13.59 -15.75 -7.96
CA TYR A 118 12.30 -16.32 -7.61
C TYR A 118 11.13 -15.57 -8.30
N ALA A 119 11.10 -14.25 -8.19
CA ALA A 119 10.03 -13.45 -8.78
C ALA A 119 9.95 -13.58 -10.30
N LEU A 120 11.10 -13.55 -11.00
CA LEU A 120 11.17 -13.68 -12.46
C LEU A 120 10.77 -15.08 -12.95
N ARG A 121 11.20 -16.11 -12.26
CA ARG A 121 10.87 -17.51 -12.61
C ARG A 121 9.42 -17.85 -12.33
N GLN A 122 8.93 -17.49 -11.13
CA GLN A 122 7.59 -17.83 -10.68
C GLN A 122 6.53 -17.09 -11.50
N SER A 123 6.74 -15.81 -11.83
CA SER A 123 5.87 -15.07 -12.75
C SER A 123 6.00 -15.55 -14.20
N GLY A 124 7.13 -16.15 -14.57
CA GLY A 124 7.48 -16.44 -15.95
C GLY A 124 7.68 -15.17 -16.76
N ALA A 125 8.34 -14.15 -16.18
CA ALA A 125 8.63 -12.89 -16.85
C ALA A 125 9.36 -13.11 -18.16
N THR A 126 8.88 -12.45 -19.23
CA THR A 126 9.44 -12.55 -20.59
C THR A 126 10.37 -11.38 -20.90
N MET A 127 10.14 -10.23 -20.28
CA MET A 127 10.97 -9.03 -20.33
C MET A 127 11.11 -8.44 -18.93
N VAL A 128 12.26 -7.83 -18.63
CA VAL A 128 12.47 -7.01 -17.43
C VAL A 128 12.96 -5.64 -17.83
N ILE A 129 12.29 -4.60 -17.33
CA ILE A 129 12.74 -3.22 -17.41
C ILE A 129 13.28 -2.84 -16.05
N ALA A 130 14.55 -2.42 -15.99
CA ALA A 130 15.23 -2.16 -14.74
C ALA A 130 16.04 -0.85 -14.75
N ALA A 131 16.12 -0.21 -13.58
CA ALA A 131 17.20 0.74 -13.33
C ALA A 131 18.54 -0.02 -13.27
N ARG A 132 19.67 0.66 -13.48
CA ARG A 132 20.99 0.01 -13.34
C ARG A 132 21.39 -0.20 -11.90
N ASN A 133 20.97 0.71 -11.04
CA ASN A 133 21.25 0.67 -9.60
C ASN A 133 20.18 1.43 -8.82
N PHE A 134 20.10 1.18 -7.53
CA PHE A 134 19.30 1.97 -6.60
C PHE A 134 19.92 1.92 -5.21
N LYS A 135 20.23 3.10 -4.62
CA LYS A 135 20.98 3.20 -3.36
C LYS A 135 22.29 2.39 -3.44
N THR A 136 22.45 1.40 -2.56
CA THR A 136 23.63 0.52 -2.51
C THR A 136 23.50 -0.76 -3.35
N SER A 137 22.38 -0.94 -4.07
CA SER A 137 22.11 -2.14 -4.85
C SER A 137 22.49 -1.95 -6.31
N ASP A 138 23.37 -2.81 -6.83
CA ASP A 138 23.74 -2.93 -8.24
C ASP A 138 22.77 -3.92 -8.91
N TYR A 139 21.75 -3.38 -9.58
CA TYR A 139 20.72 -4.19 -10.24
C TYR A 139 21.27 -4.87 -11.50
N ALA A 140 22.21 -4.21 -12.18
CA ALA A 140 22.80 -4.79 -13.39
C ALA A 140 23.57 -6.07 -13.05
N ALA A 141 24.43 -6.03 -12.02
CA ALA A 141 25.17 -7.20 -11.58
C ALA A 141 24.25 -8.34 -11.11
N MET A 142 23.17 -8.01 -10.38
CA MET A 142 22.22 -9.03 -9.94
C MET A 142 21.42 -9.65 -11.10
N LEU A 143 21.03 -8.86 -12.12
CA LEU A 143 20.38 -9.38 -13.32
C LEU A 143 21.31 -10.28 -14.11
N ASP A 144 22.57 -9.90 -14.30
CA ASP A 144 23.58 -10.74 -14.96
C ASP A 144 23.74 -12.11 -14.26
N GLU A 145 23.70 -12.10 -12.91
CA GLU A 145 23.79 -13.32 -12.11
C GLU A 145 22.59 -14.25 -12.31
N VAL A 146 21.36 -13.71 -12.41
CA VAL A 146 20.14 -14.53 -12.38
C VAL A 146 19.58 -14.85 -13.75
N THR A 147 19.86 -14.05 -14.78
CA THR A 147 19.27 -14.19 -16.13
C THR A 147 19.45 -15.59 -16.70
N GLY A 148 20.63 -16.18 -16.57
CA GLY A 148 20.91 -17.54 -17.03
C GLY A 148 20.08 -18.64 -16.35
N ARG A 149 19.46 -18.33 -15.21
CA ARG A 149 18.59 -19.23 -14.44
C ARG A 149 17.10 -18.95 -14.66
N CYS A 150 16.77 -17.96 -15.49
CA CYS A 150 15.40 -17.54 -15.81
C CYS A 150 15.07 -17.86 -17.29
N PRO A 151 14.74 -19.10 -17.66
CA PRO A 151 14.63 -19.52 -19.06
C PRO A 151 13.49 -18.86 -19.83
N GLY A 152 12.50 -18.28 -19.15
CA GLY A 152 11.42 -17.49 -19.74
C GLY A 152 11.82 -16.05 -20.11
N LEU A 153 12.89 -15.53 -19.51
CA LEU A 153 13.32 -14.15 -19.71
C LEU A 153 14.09 -14.01 -21.03
N ARG A 154 13.52 -13.27 -21.97
CA ARG A 154 14.05 -13.09 -23.34
C ARG A 154 14.79 -11.77 -23.50
N ASP A 155 14.42 -10.73 -22.75
CA ASP A 155 15.00 -9.39 -22.88
C ASP A 155 15.14 -8.71 -21.51
N VAL A 156 16.28 -8.03 -21.29
CA VAL A 156 16.57 -7.19 -20.13
C VAL A 156 16.86 -5.79 -20.61
N VAL A 157 15.95 -4.88 -20.36
CA VAL A 157 16.04 -3.47 -20.80
C VAL A 157 16.41 -2.60 -19.62
N PHE A 158 17.61 -2.02 -19.64
CA PHE A 158 17.97 -1.01 -18.65
C PHE A 158 17.42 0.34 -19.07
N LEU A 159 16.76 1.03 -18.12
CA LEU A 159 16.43 2.45 -18.27
C LEU A 159 17.71 3.24 -18.56
N GLU A 160 17.60 4.29 -19.35
CA GLU A 160 18.76 5.10 -19.80
C GLU A 160 19.77 4.29 -20.67
N SER A 161 19.26 3.37 -21.50
CA SER A 161 20.03 2.62 -22.47
C SER A 161 19.51 2.84 -23.89
N GLU A 162 20.35 2.58 -24.91
CA GLU A 162 19.93 2.63 -26.32
C GLU A 162 18.69 1.77 -26.56
N ARG A 163 18.61 0.60 -25.93
CA ARG A 163 17.45 -0.29 -26.05
C ARG A 163 16.17 0.32 -25.51
N TRP A 164 16.25 1.03 -24.38
CA TRP A 164 15.11 1.80 -23.84
C TRP A 164 14.72 2.93 -24.79
N ASP A 165 15.70 3.68 -25.28
CA ASP A 165 15.48 4.80 -26.21
C ASP A 165 14.81 4.32 -27.50
N GLU A 166 15.21 3.17 -28.06
CA GLU A 166 14.55 2.53 -29.21
C GLU A 166 13.06 2.24 -28.93
N LEU A 167 12.75 1.67 -27.75
CA LEU A 167 11.37 1.34 -27.39
C LEU A 167 10.48 2.57 -27.30
N VAL A 168 10.95 3.62 -26.59
CA VAL A 168 10.15 4.84 -26.39
C VAL A 168 10.12 5.77 -27.61
N ALA A 169 11.06 5.61 -28.55
CA ALA A 169 11.07 6.33 -29.82
C ALA A 169 10.27 5.64 -30.94
N THR A 170 9.71 4.45 -30.66
CA THR A 170 8.95 3.68 -31.66
C THR A 170 7.78 4.51 -32.21
N GLU A 171 7.63 4.54 -33.53
CA GLU A 171 6.47 5.17 -34.17
C GLU A 171 5.18 4.42 -33.79
N ILE A 172 4.15 5.16 -33.39
CA ILE A 172 2.87 4.61 -32.98
C ILE A 172 2.21 3.88 -34.14
N ASP A 173 1.78 2.64 -33.90
CA ASP A 173 0.94 1.86 -34.81
C ASP A 173 -0.51 1.83 -34.27
N PRO A 174 -1.37 2.75 -34.69
CA PRO A 174 -2.76 2.81 -34.20
C PRO A 174 -3.58 1.58 -34.57
N THR A 175 -3.22 0.91 -35.67
CA THR A 175 -3.93 -0.29 -36.15
C THR A 175 -3.63 -1.46 -35.23
N ALA A 176 -2.37 -1.72 -34.94
CA ALA A 176 -1.96 -2.78 -34.04
C ALA A 176 -2.51 -2.58 -32.62
N LEU A 177 -2.37 -1.35 -32.09
CA LEU A 177 -2.92 -1.02 -30.75
C LEU A 177 -4.44 -1.15 -30.72
N GLY A 178 -5.15 -0.71 -31.77
CA GLY A 178 -6.61 -0.83 -31.87
C GLY A 178 -7.09 -2.28 -31.93
N GLN A 179 -6.37 -3.16 -32.64
CA GLN A 179 -6.67 -4.59 -32.69
C GLN A 179 -6.51 -5.26 -31.32
N VAL A 180 -5.43 -4.97 -30.61
CA VAL A 180 -5.21 -5.50 -29.27
C VAL A 180 -6.28 -4.97 -28.30
N ALA A 181 -6.50 -3.66 -28.27
CA ALA A 181 -7.48 -3.05 -27.36
C ALA A 181 -8.90 -3.62 -27.54
N ALA A 182 -9.29 -3.97 -28.78
CA ALA A 182 -10.59 -4.58 -29.07
C ALA A 182 -10.74 -6.03 -28.55
N ALA A 183 -9.63 -6.70 -28.27
CA ALA A 183 -9.60 -8.08 -27.77
C ALA A 183 -9.48 -8.17 -26.23
N LEU A 184 -9.15 -7.07 -25.55
CA LEU A 184 -8.96 -7.06 -24.09
C LEU A 184 -10.31 -7.05 -23.35
N ASP A 185 -10.36 -7.83 -22.28
CA ASP A 185 -11.47 -7.82 -21.32
C ASP A 185 -11.03 -7.20 -19.99
N ARG A 186 -11.96 -6.50 -19.32
CA ARG A 186 -11.71 -5.88 -18.00
C ARG A 186 -11.36 -6.89 -16.91
N HIS A 187 -11.68 -8.16 -17.10
CA HIS A 187 -11.34 -9.25 -16.18
C HIS A 187 -9.99 -9.89 -16.46
N ASP A 188 -9.32 -9.50 -17.56
CA ASP A 188 -7.98 -10.01 -17.85
C ASP A 188 -7.00 -9.65 -16.73
N PRO A 189 -6.12 -10.60 -16.33
CA PRO A 189 -5.01 -10.29 -15.42
C PRO A 189 -4.11 -9.22 -16.02
N ILE A 190 -3.78 -8.20 -15.23
CA ILE A 190 -2.96 -7.08 -15.70
C ILE A 190 -1.80 -6.75 -14.77
N ASN A 191 -1.84 -7.28 -13.57
CA ASN A 191 -0.78 -7.03 -12.60
C ASN A 191 -0.54 -8.25 -11.71
N ILE A 192 0.73 -8.53 -11.44
CA ILE A 192 1.19 -9.48 -10.42
C ILE A 192 2.00 -8.70 -9.40
N GLN A 193 1.58 -8.72 -8.14
CA GLN A 193 2.29 -8.12 -7.02
C GLN A 193 2.72 -9.16 -6.01
N TYR A 194 4.00 -9.12 -5.65
CA TYR A 194 4.55 -9.99 -4.63
C TYR A 194 4.32 -9.43 -3.24
N THR A 195 3.67 -10.22 -2.37
CA THR A 195 3.45 -9.91 -0.97
C THR A 195 4.33 -10.77 -0.07
N SER A 196 4.73 -10.23 1.09
CA SER A 196 5.52 -10.99 2.05
C SER A 196 4.71 -12.17 2.61
N GLY A 197 5.13 -13.40 2.26
CA GLY A 197 4.55 -14.63 2.80
C GLY A 197 5.10 -14.96 4.20
N THR A 198 4.30 -15.67 5.00
CA THR A 198 4.74 -16.22 6.30
C THR A 198 5.56 -17.51 6.14
N THR A 199 5.60 -18.09 4.95
CA THR A 199 6.18 -19.40 4.63
C THR A 199 7.50 -19.33 3.85
N GLY A 200 8.20 -18.18 3.88
CA GLY A 200 9.54 -18.02 3.30
C GLY A 200 9.57 -17.35 1.93
N TYR A 201 8.74 -17.77 0.96
CA TYR A 201 8.70 -17.12 -0.36
C TYR A 201 7.51 -16.19 -0.53
N PRO A 202 7.68 -15.04 -1.23
CA PRO A 202 6.60 -14.11 -1.51
C PRO A 202 5.45 -14.75 -2.30
N LYS A 203 4.22 -14.32 -2.02
CA LYS A 203 3.01 -14.73 -2.74
C LYS A 203 2.73 -13.75 -3.86
N ALA A 204 2.37 -14.24 -5.03
CA ALA A 204 2.14 -13.45 -6.26
C ALA A 204 0.64 -13.17 -6.46
N ALA A 205 0.10 -12.14 -5.84
CA ALA A 205 -1.30 -11.75 -6.01
C ALA A 205 -1.56 -11.27 -7.45
N THR A 206 -2.55 -11.86 -8.11
CA THR A 206 -2.94 -11.57 -9.49
C THR A 206 -4.16 -10.66 -9.53
N LEU A 207 -4.03 -9.50 -10.13
CA LEU A 207 -5.03 -8.46 -10.17
C LEU A 207 -5.44 -8.16 -11.62
N SER A 208 -6.75 -8.01 -11.85
CA SER A 208 -7.31 -7.66 -13.17
C SER A 208 -7.42 -6.15 -13.37
N HIS A 209 -7.64 -5.73 -14.63
CA HIS A 209 -8.02 -4.33 -14.90
C HIS A 209 -9.17 -3.88 -14.01
N ARG A 210 -10.24 -4.69 -13.91
CA ARG A 210 -11.44 -4.38 -13.13
C ARG A 210 -11.14 -4.20 -11.65
N ASN A 211 -10.26 -5.04 -11.10
CA ASN A 211 -9.89 -4.95 -9.68
C ASN A 211 -9.23 -3.59 -9.38
N ILE A 212 -8.09 -3.32 -10.02
CA ILE A 212 -7.25 -2.18 -9.63
C ILE A 212 -7.75 -0.85 -10.18
N LEU A 213 -8.33 -0.82 -11.40
CA LEU A 213 -8.87 0.42 -11.94
C LEU A 213 -10.02 0.95 -11.07
N ASN A 214 -10.99 0.08 -10.74
CA ASN A 214 -12.11 0.50 -9.90
C ASN A 214 -11.69 0.84 -8.47
N ASN A 215 -10.68 0.15 -7.93
CA ASN A 215 -10.21 0.48 -6.60
C ASN A 215 -9.54 1.86 -6.57
N GLY A 216 -8.68 2.18 -7.53
CA GLY A 216 -8.11 3.52 -7.68
C GLY A 216 -9.19 4.58 -7.89
N TYR A 217 -10.12 4.35 -8.82
CA TYR A 217 -11.23 5.25 -9.09
C TYR A 217 -12.07 5.53 -7.83
N LEU A 218 -12.55 4.49 -7.14
CA LEU A 218 -13.41 4.67 -5.98
C LEU A 218 -12.70 5.27 -4.77
N VAL A 219 -11.39 5.03 -4.63
CA VAL A 219 -10.57 5.74 -3.63
C VAL A 219 -10.54 7.24 -3.92
N GLY A 220 -10.34 7.62 -5.18
CA GLY A 220 -10.37 9.03 -5.59
C GLY A 220 -11.73 9.69 -5.40
N GLU A 221 -12.82 9.00 -5.74
CA GLU A 221 -14.20 9.48 -5.47
C GLU A 221 -14.42 9.77 -3.99
N LEU A 222 -13.90 8.93 -3.10
CA LEU A 222 -14.03 9.12 -1.65
C LEU A 222 -13.11 10.21 -1.07
N LEU A 223 -12.18 10.74 -1.87
CA LEU A 223 -11.33 11.89 -1.56
C LEU A 223 -11.78 13.16 -2.31
N ASP A 224 -12.92 13.07 -3.01
CA ASP A 224 -13.47 14.16 -3.84
C ASP A 224 -12.45 14.67 -4.87
N TYR A 225 -11.76 13.75 -5.57
CA TYR A 225 -10.79 14.13 -6.61
C TYR A 225 -11.46 14.66 -7.85
N THR A 226 -10.83 15.65 -8.44
CA THR A 226 -11.18 16.30 -9.70
C THR A 226 -9.95 16.49 -10.57
N ALA A 227 -10.13 16.95 -11.78
CA ALA A 227 -9.03 17.30 -12.68
C ALA A 227 -8.17 18.50 -12.19
N GLU A 228 -8.62 19.21 -11.14
CA GLU A 228 -7.83 20.29 -10.53
C GLU A 228 -6.81 19.78 -9.51
N ASP A 229 -6.92 18.50 -9.09
CA ASP A 229 -6.08 17.98 -8.04
C ASP A 229 -4.68 17.58 -8.53
N ARG A 230 -3.72 17.75 -7.64
CA ARG A 230 -2.33 17.37 -7.81
C ARG A 230 -1.91 16.50 -6.64
N ILE A 231 -1.59 15.24 -6.91
CA ILE A 231 -1.39 14.21 -5.91
C ILE A 231 0.10 13.95 -5.75
N CYS A 232 0.68 14.32 -4.62
CA CYS A 232 2.06 13.98 -4.27
C CYS A 232 2.14 12.52 -3.81
N ILE A 233 2.94 11.70 -4.51
CA ILE A 233 3.01 10.25 -4.33
C ILE A 233 4.44 9.84 -3.96
N PRO A 234 4.88 10.04 -2.71
CA PRO A 234 6.19 9.57 -2.24
C PRO A 234 6.21 8.06 -1.95
N VAL A 235 5.03 7.44 -1.86
CA VAL A 235 4.89 5.99 -1.64
C VAL A 235 5.31 5.19 -2.87
N PRO A 236 5.91 3.97 -2.68
CA PRO A 236 6.48 3.22 -3.78
C PRO A 236 5.46 2.76 -4.83
N PHE A 237 5.78 2.91 -6.11
CA PHE A 237 4.96 2.46 -7.24
C PHE A 237 4.90 0.95 -7.39
N TYR A 238 5.91 0.20 -6.94
CA TYR A 238 5.86 -1.26 -7.00
C TYR A 238 4.79 -1.88 -6.08
N HIS A 239 4.14 -1.06 -5.25
CA HIS A 239 3.07 -1.44 -4.34
C HIS A 239 1.74 -0.80 -4.74
N CYS A 240 0.61 -1.47 -4.45
CA CYS A 240 -0.73 -0.95 -4.72
C CYS A 240 -0.97 0.48 -4.20
N PHE A 241 -0.31 0.87 -3.10
CA PHE A 241 -0.46 2.21 -2.56
C PHE A 241 -0.02 3.29 -3.57
N GLY A 242 1.12 3.09 -4.24
CA GLY A 242 1.58 4.02 -5.28
C GLY A 242 0.85 3.83 -6.60
N MET A 243 0.90 2.61 -7.18
CA MET A 243 0.41 2.39 -8.54
C MET A 243 -1.12 2.40 -8.69
N VAL A 244 -1.85 1.95 -7.68
CA VAL A 244 -3.33 1.90 -7.75
C VAL A 244 -3.93 3.14 -7.10
N MET A 245 -3.70 3.34 -5.79
CA MET A 245 -4.29 4.46 -5.06
C MET A 245 -3.71 5.81 -5.49
N GLY A 246 -2.44 5.84 -5.95
CA GLY A 246 -1.80 7.03 -6.54
C GLY A 246 -2.11 7.17 -8.04
N ASN A 247 -1.45 6.37 -8.88
CA ASN A 247 -1.47 6.55 -10.33
C ASN A 247 -2.86 6.37 -10.94
N LEU A 248 -3.56 5.24 -10.63
CA LEU A 248 -4.88 4.99 -11.21
C LEU A 248 -5.95 5.92 -10.64
N ALA A 249 -5.87 6.31 -9.36
CA ALA A 249 -6.79 7.31 -8.82
C ALA A 249 -6.59 8.67 -9.50
N ALA A 250 -5.36 9.10 -9.71
CA ALA A 250 -5.09 10.37 -10.40
C ALA A 250 -5.64 10.34 -11.83
N THR A 251 -5.26 9.36 -12.63
CA THR A 251 -5.62 9.34 -14.05
C THR A 251 -7.10 9.09 -14.31
N SER A 252 -7.80 8.36 -13.43
CA SER A 252 -9.25 8.16 -13.57
C SER A 252 -10.08 9.43 -13.29
N HIS A 253 -9.47 10.44 -12.66
CA HIS A 253 -10.10 11.74 -12.37
C HIS A 253 -9.54 12.92 -13.19
N GLY A 254 -8.57 12.66 -14.09
CA GLY A 254 -7.90 13.73 -14.82
C GLY A 254 -6.95 14.56 -13.96
N ALA A 255 -6.59 14.10 -12.75
CA ALA A 255 -5.69 14.75 -11.81
C ALA A 255 -4.21 14.53 -12.16
N CYS A 256 -3.31 15.35 -11.61
CA CYS A 256 -1.88 15.27 -11.85
C CYS A 256 -1.17 14.37 -10.83
N MET A 257 -0.37 13.43 -11.30
CA MET A 257 0.60 12.67 -10.48
C MET A 257 1.86 13.50 -10.27
N VAL A 258 2.32 13.65 -9.03
CA VAL A 258 3.58 14.33 -8.70
C VAL A 258 4.50 13.35 -7.99
N ILE A 259 5.64 13.03 -8.60
CA ILE A 259 6.71 12.20 -8.05
C ILE A 259 7.72 13.13 -7.37
N PRO A 260 7.83 13.16 -6.03
CA PRO A 260 8.75 14.08 -5.37
C PRO A 260 10.22 13.66 -5.51
N ALA A 261 10.50 12.36 -5.41
CA ALA A 261 11.83 11.76 -5.52
C ALA A 261 11.74 10.27 -5.86
N GLN A 262 12.87 9.63 -6.17
CA GLN A 262 12.93 8.20 -6.46
C GLN A 262 12.62 7.31 -5.23
N ALA A 263 12.92 7.81 -4.04
CA ALA A 263 12.57 7.21 -2.75
C ALA A 263 11.94 8.29 -1.87
N PHE A 264 11.31 7.86 -0.79
CA PHE A 264 10.82 8.81 0.19
C PHE A 264 11.99 9.59 0.83
N GLU A 265 11.89 10.90 0.72
CA GLU A 265 12.75 11.90 1.34
C GLU A 265 11.84 13.02 1.87
N PRO A 266 11.79 13.26 3.20
CA PRO A 266 10.84 14.19 3.81
C PRO A 266 10.93 15.60 3.23
N ASP A 267 12.13 16.15 3.16
CA ASP A 267 12.39 17.49 2.62
C ASP A 267 12.02 17.61 1.13
N ALA A 268 12.40 16.62 0.31
CA ALA A 268 12.04 16.62 -1.11
C ALA A 268 10.52 16.53 -1.31
N THR A 269 9.82 15.78 -0.45
CA THR A 269 8.36 15.67 -0.47
C THR A 269 7.71 17.02 -0.16
N LEU A 270 8.13 17.70 0.91
CA LEU A 270 7.60 19.02 1.29
C LEU A 270 7.88 20.08 0.22
N ARG A 271 9.08 20.09 -0.37
CA ARG A 271 9.42 20.98 -1.50
C ARG A 271 8.54 20.72 -2.71
N ALA A 272 8.29 19.46 -3.07
CA ALA A 272 7.42 19.13 -4.20
C ALA A 272 5.98 19.56 -3.94
N VAL A 273 5.47 19.37 -2.71
CA VAL A 273 4.13 19.83 -2.31
C VAL A 273 4.01 21.33 -2.50
N GLN A 274 4.96 22.12 -1.99
CA GLN A 274 4.96 23.58 -2.11
C GLN A 274 5.09 24.03 -3.57
N ALA A 275 6.09 23.53 -4.29
CA ALA A 275 6.42 24.00 -5.64
C ALA A 275 5.31 23.66 -6.66
N GLU A 276 4.74 22.46 -6.56
CA GLU A 276 3.69 21.98 -7.43
C GLU A 276 2.28 22.27 -6.90
N ARG A 277 2.17 22.95 -5.73
CA ARG A 277 0.91 23.25 -5.05
C ARG A 277 0.01 22.01 -4.97
N CYS A 278 0.59 20.91 -4.48
CA CYS A 278 -0.15 19.66 -4.36
C CYS A 278 -1.36 19.83 -3.44
N THR A 279 -2.48 19.23 -3.83
CA THR A 279 -3.73 19.28 -3.07
C THR A 279 -3.93 18.05 -2.20
N SER A 280 -3.16 17.00 -2.49
CA SER A 280 -3.21 15.71 -1.81
C SER A 280 -1.80 15.16 -1.59
N LEU A 281 -1.58 14.55 -0.41
CA LEU A 281 -0.32 13.89 -0.06
C LEU A 281 -0.59 12.50 0.50
N TYR A 282 0.16 11.51 0.00
CA TYR A 282 0.08 10.12 0.46
C TYR A 282 1.29 9.75 1.31
N GLY A 283 1.06 8.94 2.32
CA GLY A 283 2.15 8.42 3.14
C GLY A 283 1.73 7.31 4.07
N VAL A 284 2.71 6.57 4.56
CA VAL A 284 2.54 5.74 5.75
C VAL A 284 2.80 6.61 7.00
N PRO A 285 2.33 6.22 8.20
CA PRO A 285 2.49 7.05 9.40
C PRO A 285 3.93 7.52 9.66
N THR A 286 4.92 6.65 9.45
CA THR A 286 6.35 7.00 9.63
C THR A 286 6.84 8.07 8.66
N MET A 287 6.26 8.16 7.45
CA MET A 287 6.57 9.24 6.49
C MET A 287 6.05 10.58 7.03
N PHE A 288 4.81 10.65 7.46
CA PHE A 288 4.25 11.87 8.05
C PHE A 288 4.98 12.30 9.34
N ILE A 289 5.40 11.34 10.17
CA ILE A 289 6.23 11.64 11.35
C ILE A 289 7.56 12.28 10.92
N ALA A 290 8.22 11.73 9.90
CA ALA A 290 9.48 12.24 9.38
C ALA A 290 9.31 13.64 8.75
N GLU A 291 8.25 13.88 7.99
CA GLU A 291 7.91 15.17 7.40
C GLU A 291 7.65 16.24 8.47
N LEU A 292 6.84 15.91 9.48
CA LEU A 292 6.57 16.80 10.62
C LEU A 292 7.81 17.07 11.49
N GLY A 293 8.82 16.21 11.40
CA GLY A 293 10.09 16.30 12.11
C GLY A 293 11.19 17.06 11.36
N VAL A 294 10.97 17.51 10.13
CA VAL A 294 11.96 18.33 9.39
C VAL A 294 12.21 19.61 10.17
N PRO A 295 13.47 20.00 10.45
CA PRO A 295 13.78 21.20 11.25
C PRO A 295 13.15 22.47 10.72
N GLU A 296 13.11 22.64 9.40
CA GLU A 296 12.57 23.81 8.70
C GLU A 296 11.09 23.62 8.31
N PHE A 297 10.37 22.68 8.93
CA PHE A 297 8.99 22.33 8.56
C PHE A 297 8.07 23.58 8.49
N ALA A 298 8.25 24.55 9.36
CA ALA A 298 7.43 25.77 9.40
C ALA A 298 7.67 26.71 8.22
N ASP A 299 8.74 26.52 7.45
CA ASP A 299 9.09 27.38 6.31
C ASP A 299 8.41 26.91 5.02
N TYR A 300 7.79 25.72 5.00
CA TYR A 300 7.06 25.21 3.84
C TYR A 300 5.64 25.74 3.77
N ASP A 301 5.23 26.26 2.61
CA ASP A 301 3.83 26.57 2.32
C ASP A 301 3.06 25.29 1.90
N LEU A 302 2.37 24.69 2.83
CA LEU A 302 1.53 23.52 2.63
C LEU A 302 0.04 23.87 2.50
N SER A 303 -0.31 25.16 2.36
CA SER A 303 -1.70 25.65 2.34
C SER A 303 -2.54 25.15 1.17
N SER A 304 -1.91 24.59 0.13
CA SER A 304 -2.62 23.96 -0.99
C SER A 304 -3.17 22.58 -0.68
N LEU A 305 -2.63 21.89 0.34
CA LEU A 305 -3.12 20.57 0.75
C LEU A 305 -4.54 20.68 1.32
N ARG A 306 -5.40 19.73 0.95
CA ARG A 306 -6.77 19.61 1.46
C ARG A 306 -7.11 18.19 1.91
N THR A 307 -6.45 17.19 1.33
CA THR A 307 -6.77 15.78 1.52
C THR A 307 -5.51 14.92 1.34
N GLY A 308 -5.67 13.63 1.43
CA GLY A 308 -4.62 12.62 1.23
C GLY A 308 -4.94 11.33 1.94
N ILE A 309 -3.98 10.42 1.94
CA ILE A 309 -4.14 9.10 2.55
C ILE A 309 -2.98 8.81 3.50
N MET A 310 -3.33 8.43 4.72
CA MET A 310 -2.43 7.77 5.65
C MET A 310 -2.84 6.31 5.78
N ALA A 311 -2.00 5.38 5.32
CA ALA A 311 -2.36 3.96 5.30
C ALA A 311 -1.11 3.05 5.34
N GLY A 312 -1.31 1.74 5.28
CA GLY A 312 -0.23 0.76 5.15
C GLY A 312 0.25 0.17 6.47
N SER A 313 0.03 0.85 7.58
CA SER A 313 0.25 0.37 8.95
C SER A 313 -0.76 1.02 9.90
N PRO A 314 -0.82 0.63 11.19
CA PRO A 314 -1.66 1.33 12.16
C PRO A 314 -1.36 2.83 12.16
N CYS A 315 -2.41 3.65 12.04
CA CYS A 315 -2.31 5.11 12.01
C CYS A 315 -2.53 5.67 13.42
N PRO A 316 -1.48 6.20 14.08
CA PRO A 316 -1.64 6.76 15.42
C PRO A 316 -2.53 8.00 15.41
N VAL A 317 -3.48 8.08 16.35
CA VAL A 317 -4.45 9.18 16.45
C VAL A 317 -3.74 10.53 16.53
N GLU A 318 -2.69 10.64 17.34
CA GLU A 318 -1.95 11.90 17.52
C GLU A 318 -1.20 12.34 16.25
N VAL A 319 -0.69 11.40 15.45
CA VAL A 319 -0.06 11.73 14.15
C VAL A 319 -1.11 12.26 13.20
N MET A 320 -2.29 11.63 13.12
CA MET A 320 -3.41 12.10 12.31
C MET A 320 -3.84 13.51 12.69
N ARG A 321 -3.96 13.81 13.99
CA ARG A 321 -4.30 15.16 14.46
C ARG A 321 -3.28 16.20 14.01
N LYS A 322 -1.98 15.91 14.17
CA LYS A 322 -0.90 16.80 13.73
C LYS A 322 -0.91 17.05 12.23
N VAL A 323 -1.19 16.01 11.42
CA VAL A 323 -1.30 16.14 9.95
C VAL A 323 -2.47 17.05 9.59
N ILE A 324 -3.64 16.87 10.20
CA ILE A 324 -4.81 17.72 9.99
C ILE A 324 -4.50 19.19 10.34
N GLU A 325 -3.90 19.42 11.50
CA GLU A 325 -3.69 20.77 12.04
C GLU A 325 -2.52 21.50 11.39
N ARG A 326 -1.36 20.80 11.20
CA ARG A 326 -0.10 21.43 10.81
C ARG A 326 0.21 21.32 9.33
N MET A 327 -0.34 20.31 8.61
CA MET A 327 -0.14 20.11 7.18
C MET A 327 -1.34 20.57 6.34
N HIS A 328 -2.32 21.22 6.93
CA HIS A 328 -3.53 21.72 6.24
C HIS A 328 -4.31 20.63 5.50
N MET A 329 -4.38 19.40 6.05
CA MET A 329 -5.06 18.26 5.44
C MET A 329 -6.38 17.89 6.18
N PRO A 330 -7.40 18.77 6.21
CA PRO A 330 -8.64 18.49 6.93
C PRO A 330 -9.38 17.27 6.40
N GLY A 331 -9.18 16.90 5.15
CA GLY A 331 -9.79 15.75 4.49
C GLY A 331 -8.89 14.51 4.43
N VAL A 332 -7.78 14.45 5.20
CA VAL A 332 -6.94 13.25 5.21
C VAL A 332 -7.73 12.01 5.62
N SER A 333 -7.53 10.90 4.90
CA SER A 333 -8.30 9.66 5.04
C SER A 333 -7.41 8.50 5.47
N ILE A 334 -7.96 7.57 6.24
CA ILE A 334 -7.36 6.27 6.52
C ILE A 334 -8.01 5.24 5.61
N CYS A 335 -7.20 4.39 4.97
CA CYS A 335 -7.64 3.26 4.18
C CYS A 335 -7.11 1.96 4.79
N TYR A 336 -7.92 0.92 4.75
CA TYR A 336 -7.50 -0.43 5.12
C TYR A 336 -7.77 -1.42 4.00
N GLY A 337 -6.83 -2.33 3.84
CA GLY A 337 -6.88 -3.45 2.92
C GLY A 337 -5.50 -4.06 2.71
N MET A 338 -5.36 -4.86 1.68
CA MET A 338 -4.15 -5.61 1.36
C MET A 338 -4.03 -5.78 -0.16
N THR A 339 -2.87 -6.18 -0.65
CA THR A 339 -2.67 -6.37 -2.10
C THR A 339 -3.74 -7.29 -2.70
N GLU A 340 -4.10 -8.34 -2.00
CA GLU A 340 -5.13 -9.31 -2.38
C GLU A 340 -6.55 -8.72 -2.48
N THR A 341 -6.73 -7.46 -2.04
CA THR A 341 -8.01 -6.71 -2.15
C THR A 341 -7.88 -5.41 -2.95
N SER A 342 -6.82 -5.21 -3.72
CA SER A 342 -6.61 -4.25 -4.83
C SER A 342 -6.45 -2.75 -4.55
N PRO A 343 -6.06 -2.18 -3.40
CA PRO A 343 -5.90 -2.80 -2.11
C PRO A 343 -7.03 -2.50 -1.11
N VAL A 344 -7.93 -1.52 -1.35
CA VAL A 344 -8.79 -0.91 -0.33
C VAL A 344 -10.12 -1.65 -0.18
N SER A 345 -10.42 -2.08 1.05
CA SER A 345 -11.72 -2.64 1.46
C SER A 345 -12.56 -1.64 2.26
N THR A 346 -11.92 -0.87 3.14
CA THR A 346 -12.59 0.20 3.91
C THR A 346 -11.81 1.50 3.84
N GLN A 347 -12.50 2.61 3.96
CA GLN A 347 -11.94 3.96 3.94
C GLN A 347 -12.77 4.90 4.80
N THR A 348 -12.13 5.82 5.53
CA THR A 348 -12.83 6.94 6.16
C THR A 348 -13.29 7.95 5.11
N ARG A 349 -14.36 8.68 5.39
CA ARG A 349 -14.91 9.72 4.50
C ARG A 349 -14.45 11.10 4.96
N THR A 350 -14.38 12.04 4.04
CA THR A 350 -13.99 13.43 4.33
C THR A 350 -14.98 14.12 5.28
N ASP A 351 -16.25 13.71 5.26
CA ASP A 351 -17.35 14.21 6.11
C ASP A 351 -17.55 13.42 7.43
N ASP A 352 -16.78 12.36 7.67
CA ASP A 352 -16.83 11.63 8.94
C ASP A 352 -16.34 12.52 10.11
N ALA A 353 -16.96 12.37 11.26
CA ALA A 353 -16.50 13.04 12.48
C ALA A 353 -15.02 12.70 12.78
N LEU A 354 -14.27 13.69 13.30
CA LEU A 354 -12.82 13.57 13.50
C LEU A 354 -12.43 12.31 14.30
N GLU A 355 -13.15 12.02 15.38
CA GLU A 355 -12.89 10.87 16.25
C GLU A 355 -12.97 9.55 15.49
N ARG A 356 -13.88 9.44 14.51
CA ARG A 356 -14.02 8.27 13.66
C ARG A 356 -12.94 8.18 12.61
N ARG A 357 -12.57 9.32 12.00
CA ARG A 357 -11.50 9.37 11.01
C ARG A 357 -10.13 9.02 11.58
N VAL A 358 -9.86 9.39 12.83
CA VAL A 358 -8.56 9.11 13.47
C VAL A 358 -8.54 7.80 14.26
N GLY A 359 -9.71 7.29 14.66
CA GLY A 359 -9.82 6.08 15.51
C GLY A 359 -10.24 4.81 14.80
N THR A 360 -10.60 4.87 13.50
CA THR A 360 -11.07 3.72 12.72
C THR A 360 -10.42 3.66 11.35
N VAL A 361 -10.59 2.54 10.64
CA VAL A 361 -10.22 2.43 9.23
C VAL A 361 -11.41 2.70 8.30
N GLY A 362 -12.43 3.37 8.82
CA GLY A 362 -13.62 3.78 8.08
C GLY A 362 -14.66 2.69 7.91
N ARG A 363 -15.49 2.87 6.90
CA ARG A 363 -16.59 1.99 6.52
C ARG A 363 -16.30 1.27 5.21
N VAL A 364 -17.06 0.24 4.91
CA VAL A 364 -16.97 -0.52 3.66
C VAL A 364 -16.96 0.39 2.43
N GLY A 365 -16.08 0.09 1.47
CA GLY A 365 -16.00 0.79 0.18
C GLY A 365 -17.21 0.49 -0.70
N PRO A 366 -17.51 1.36 -1.72
CA PRO A 366 -18.58 1.09 -2.67
C PRO A 366 -18.40 -0.27 -3.36
N HIS A 367 -19.53 -0.95 -3.66
CA HIS A 367 -19.59 -2.26 -4.34
C HIS A 367 -18.85 -3.41 -3.63
N LEU A 368 -18.53 -3.25 -2.35
CA LEU A 368 -17.91 -4.27 -1.51
C LEU A 368 -18.86 -4.73 -0.42
N GLU A 369 -18.57 -5.91 0.10
CA GLU A 369 -19.18 -6.46 1.30
C GLU A 369 -18.09 -6.79 2.30
N ILE A 370 -18.36 -6.54 3.57
CA ILE A 370 -17.46 -6.90 4.68
C ILE A 370 -18.23 -7.66 5.77
N LYS A 371 -17.53 -8.52 6.45
CA LYS A 371 -18.00 -9.18 7.68
C LYS A 371 -16.85 -9.39 8.65
N VAL A 372 -17.18 -9.53 9.92
CA VAL A 372 -16.24 -9.97 10.96
C VAL A 372 -16.74 -11.31 11.47
N VAL A 373 -15.88 -12.32 11.43
CA VAL A 373 -16.25 -13.69 11.79
C VAL A 373 -15.42 -14.19 12.97
N ASP A 374 -16.00 -15.09 13.75
CA ASP A 374 -15.25 -15.86 14.74
C ASP A 374 -14.28 -16.81 14.00
N PRO A 375 -12.97 -16.72 14.25
CA PRO A 375 -11.98 -17.53 13.51
C PRO A 375 -12.12 -19.04 13.72
N ALA A 376 -12.75 -19.48 14.84
CA ALA A 376 -12.92 -20.90 15.13
C ALA A 376 -14.17 -21.51 14.48
N THR A 377 -15.24 -20.71 14.33
CA THR A 377 -16.53 -21.21 13.85
C THR A 377 -16.89 -20.70 12.46
N GLY A 378 -16.24 -19.64 11.97
CA GLY A 378 -16.58 -18.95 10.73
C GLY A 378 -17.90 -18.16 10.78
N GLN A 379 -18.57 -18.12 11.94
CA GLN A 379 -19.84 -17.39 12.09
C GLN A 379 -19.60 -15.89 12.26
N THR A 380 -20.48 -15.08 11.63
CA THR A 380 -20.44 -13.62 11.80
C THR A 380 -20.75 -13.24 13.25
N VAL A 381 -19.84 -12.47 13.86
CA VAL A 381 -19.97 -12.05 15.27
C VAL A 381 -20.92 -10.84 15.41
N PRO A 382 -21.48 -10.59 16.62
CA PRO A 382 -22.21 -9.35 16.90
C PRO A 382 -21.32 -8.11 16.75
N ARG A 383 -21.94 -6.96 16.47
CA ARG A 383 -21.22 -5.67 16.45
C ARG A 383 -20.57 -5.38 17.79
N GLY A 384 -19.35 -4.84 17.75
CA GLY A 384 -18.50 -4.60 18.92
C GLY A 384 -17.66 -5.81 19.36
N VAL A 385 -17.94 -7.01 18.84
CA VAL A 385 -17.14 -8.21 19.11
C VAL A 385 -16.03 -8.33 18.09
N ALA A 386 -14.80 -8.57 18.55
CA ALA A 386 -13.65 -8.78 17.68
C ALA A 386 -13.68 -10.16 17.03
N GLY A 387 -13.23 -10.23 15.78
CA GLY A 387 -13.09 -11.45 15.00
C GLY A 387 -12.24 -11.22 13.77
N GLU A 388 -12.11 -12.21 12.88
CA GLU A 388 -11.39 -12.06 11.61
C GLU A 388 -12.19 -11.19 10.64
N PHE A 389 -11.51 -10.20 10.06
CA PHE A 389 -12.08 -9.37 9.00
C PHE A 389 -12.08 -10.11 7.67
N CYS A 390 -13.24 -10.17 7.03
CA CYS A 390 -13.41 -10.73 5.70
C CYS A 390 -14.04 -9.70 4.76
N THR A 391 -13.62 -9.72 3.49
CA THR A 391 -14.15 -8.82 2.45
C THR A 391 -14.49 -9.59 1.18
N ARG A 392 -15.50 -9.11 0.43
CA ARG A 392 -15.95 -9.70 -0.83
C ARG A 392 -16.33 -8.61 -1.82
N GLY A 393 -16.11 -8.85 -3.10
CA GLY A 393 -16.56 -7.97 -4.18
C GLY A 393 -15.53 -7.82 -5.29
N TYR A 394 -15.69 -6.76 -6.09
CA TYR A 394 -14.87 -6.52 -7.28
C TYR A 394 -13.37 -6.41 -6.98
N SER A 395 -12.99 -6.04 -5.76
CA SER A 395 -11.59 -5.78 -5.39
C SER A 395 -10.80 -7.04 -5.04
N VAL A 396 -11.46 -8.16 -4.75
CA VAL A 396 -10.77 -9.42 -4.42
C VAL A 396 -10.00 -9.91 -5.64
N MET A 397 -8.73 -10.26 -5.45
CA MET A 397 -7.82 -10.76 -6.48
C MET A 397 -8.39 -11.95 -7.25
N ALA A 398 -7.88 -12.20 -8.45
CA ALA A 398 -8.19 -13.40 -9.21
C ALA A 398 -7.62 -14.68 -8.55
N GLY A 399 -6.60 -14.53 -7.73
CA GLY A 399 -5.91 -15.59 -7.00
C GLY A 399 -4.41 -15.34 -6.94
N TYR A 400 -3.66 -16.25 -6.32
CA TYR A 400 -2.21 -16.24 -6.42
C TYR A 400 -1.78 -16.88 -7.74
N TRP A 401 -0.84 -16.24 -8.44
CA TRP A 401 -0.36 -16.70 -9.76
C TRP A 401 0.19 -18.11 -9.70
N ASN A 402 -0.42 -19.02 -10.49
CA ASN A 402 -0.07 -20.45 -10.55
C ASN A 402 -0.10 -21.17 -9.19
N ASP A 403 -0.93 -20.69 -8.24
CA ASP A 403 -1.01 -21.27 -6.90
C ASP A 403 -2.48 -21.34 -6.41
N PRO A 404 -3.29 -22.25 -6.99
CA PRO A 404 -4.70 -22.39 -6.64
C PRO A 404 -4.90 -22.92 -5.22
N GLU A 405 -3.96 -23.71 -4.69
CA GLU A 405 -4.05 -24.26 -3.33
C GLU A 405 -4.00 -23.12 -2.30
N ARG A 406 -2.98 -22.27 -2.37
CA ARG A 406 -2.91 -21.08 -1.48
C ARG A 406 -4.02 -20.08 -1.73
N THR A 407 -4.56 -20.01 -2.94
CA THR A 407 -5.74 -19.18 -3.22
C THR A 407 -6.94 -19.67 -2.43
N ALA A 408 -7.19 -20.98 -2.43
CA ALA A 408 -8.31 -21.60 -1.69
C ALA A 408 -8.16 -21.51 -0.17
N GLU A 409 -6.93 -21.33 0.35
CA GLU A 409 -6.70 -21.10 1.79
C GLU A 409 -7.22 -19.72 2.26
N VAL A 410 -7.30 -18.74 1.36
CA VAL A 410 -7.60 -17.34 1.73
C VAL A 410 -8.87 -16.81 1.09
N VAL A 411 -9.34 -17.39 -0.01
CA VAL A 411 -10.62 -17.04 -0.66
C VAL A 411 -11.53 -18.26 -0.61
N ASP A 412 -12.62 -18.14 0.12
CA ASP A 412 -13.58 -19.25 0.27
C ASP A 412 -14.47 -19.45 -0.98
N ALA A 413 -15.27 -20.52 -0.98
CA ALA A 413 -16.15 -20.87 -2.10
C ALA A 413 -17.24 -19.81 -2.39
N ASP A 414 -17.57 -18.96 -1.41
CA ASP A 414 -18.54 -17.85 -1.55
C ASP A 414 -17.86 -16.55 -2.00
N GLY A 415 -16.55 -16.57 -2.25
CA GLY A 415 -15.75 -15.43 -2.70
C GLY A 415 -15.35 -14.47 -1.59
N TRP A 416 -15.40 -14.87 -0.34
CA TRP A 416 -14.89 -14.07 0.77
C TRP A 416 -13.38 -14.25 0.90
N MET A 417 -12.66 -13.12 0.90
CA MET A 417 -11.26 -13.06 1.25
C MET A 417 -11.12 -12.99 2.77
N HIS A 418 -10.46 -13.98 3.36
CA HIS A 418 -10.04 -14.05 4.74
C HIS A 418 -8.71 -13.34 4.90
N THR A 419 -8.69 -12.23 5.63
CA THR A 419 -7.52 -11.34 5.66
C THR A 419 -6.46 -11.76 6.67
N GLY A 420 -6.82 -12.56 7.66
CA GLY A 420 -5.99 -12.87 8.81
C GLY A 420 -5.81 -11.68 9.78
N ASP A 421 -6.47 -10.55 9.51
CA ASP A 421 -6.48 -9.40 10.41
C ASP A 421 -7.71 -9.45 11.32
N LEU A 422 -7.54 -9.08 12.58
CA LEU A 422 -8.62 -8.99 13.56
C LEU A 422 -9.22 -7.59 13.53
N ALA A 423 -10.55 -7.52 13.57
CA ALA A 423 -11.29 -6.27 13.58
C ALA A 423 -12.52 -6.34 14.48
N ALA A 424 -13.01 -5.19 14.89
CA ALA A 424 -14.34 -5.01 15.47
C ALA A 424 -15.10 -3.96 14.65
N MET A 425 -16.40 -4.16 14.49
CA MET A 425 -17.29 -3.24 13.77
C MET A 425 -18.23 -2.55 14.75
N ASP A 426 -18.26 -1.23 14.74
CA ASP A 426 -19.17 -0.46 15.60
C ASP A 426 -20.64 -0.52 15.11
N PRO A 427 -21.62 -0.05 15.91
CA PRO A 427 -23.03 -0.01 15.49
C PRO A 427 -23.31 0.77 14.20
N TYR A 428 -22.41 1.64 13.78
CA TYR A 428 -22.55 2.49 12.58
C TYR A 428 -21.78 1.99 11.36
N GLY A 429 -21.13 0.79 11.45
CA GLY A 429 -20.38 0.17 10.37
C GLY A 429 -18.92 0.61 10.25
N TYR A 430 -18.40 1.39 11.21
CA TYR A 430 -16.98 1.71 11.24
C TYR A 430 -16.18 0.54 11.77
N VAL A 431 -15.08 0.25 11.10
CA VAL A 431 -14.19 -0.87 11.39
C VAL A 431 -12.96 -0.37 12.13
N GLN A 432 -12.62 -1.03 13.21
CA GLN A 432 -11.36 -0.85 13.92
C GLN A 432 -10.55 -2.14 13.80
N ILE A 433 -9.35 -2.05 13.23
CA ILE A 433 -8.42 -3.18 13.20
C ILE A 433 -7.81 -3.32 14.60
N THR A 434 -7.97 -4.48 15.20
CA THR A 434 -7.53 -4.74 16.58
C THR A 434 -6.23 -5.55 16.65
N GLY A 435 -5.76 -6.12 15.52
CA GLY A 435 -4.51 -6.86 15.46
C GLY A 435 -4.43 -7.78 14.25
N ARG A 436 -3.52 -8.76 14.34
CA ARG A 436 -3.42 -9.87 13.39
C ARG A 436 -3.54 -11.19 14.14
N LEU A 437 -4.21 -12.17 13.53
CA LEU A 437 -4.34 -13.51 14.11
C LEU A 437 -2.98 -14.10 14.48
N LYS A 438 -1.98 -13.97 13.60
CA LYS A 438 -0.63 -14.51 13.80
C LYS A 438 0.28 -13.69 14.72
N ASP A 439 -0.08 -12.44 15.04
CA ASP A 439 0.71 -11.56 15.89
C ASP A 439 0.18 -11.51 17.33
N ILE A 440 -0.94 -12.18 17.60
CA ILE A 440 -1.48 -12.32 18.95
C ILE A 440 -0.45 -13.00 19.85
N ILE A 441 -0.17 -12.37 20.98
CA ILE A 441 0.73 -12.90 22.01
C ILE A 441 -0.09 -13.80 22.91
N VAL A 442 0.25 -15.09 22.92
CA VAL A 442 -0.45 -16.08 23.77
C VAL A 442 0.31 -16.25 25.08
N ARG A 443 -0.12 -15.51 26.09
CA ARG A 443 0.53 -15.49 27.41
C ARG A 443 -0.30 -16.20 28.46
N GLY A 444 0.12 -17.43 28.83
CA GLY A 444 -0.56 -18.19 29.87
C GLY A 444 -2.04 -18.49 29.57
N GLY A 445 -2.41 -18.64 28.31
CA GLY A 445 -3.78 -18.84 27.86
C GLY A 445 -4.57 -17.55 27.55
N GLU A 446 -4.02 -16.37 27.86
CA GLU A 446 -4.60 -15.07 27.51
C GLU A 446 -4.09 -14.60 26.15
N ASN A 447 -5.01 -14.18 25.30
CA ASN A 447 -4.71 -13.58 23.99
C ASN A 447 -4.52 -12.07 24.13
N ILE A 448 -3.30 -11.60 23.88
CA ILE A 448 -2.94 -10.18 23.99
C ILE A 448 -2.71 -9.61 22.62
N SER A 449 -3.48 -8.58 22.24
CA SER A 449 -3.23 -7.82 21.02
C SER A 449 -2.07 -6.84 21.25
N PRO A 450 -0.98 -6.91 20.46
CA PRO A 450 0.11 -5.94 20.50
C PRO A 450 -0.37 -4.50 20.35
N ARG A 451 -1.33 -4.27 19.45
CA ARG A 451 -1.84 -2.94 19.12
C ARG A 451 -2.43 -2.21 20.32
N GLU A 452 -3.14 -2.90 21.18
CA GLU A 452 -3.73 -2.29 22.36
C GLU A 452 -2.67 -1.66 23.29
N ILE A 453 -1.50 -2.30 23.35
CA ILE A 453 -0.37 -1.80 24.12
C ILE A 453 0.35 -0.69 23.35
N GLU A 454 0.55 -0.85 22.04
CA GLU A 454 1.18 0.13 21.16
C GLU A 454 0.45 1.48 21.23
N GLU A 455 -0.89 1.50 21.21
CA GLU A 455 -1.69 2.73 21.35
C GLU A 455 -1.42 3.46 22.69
N ILE A 456 -1.17 2.71 23.76
CA ILE A 456 -0.78 3.32 25.05
C ILE A 456 0.64 3.87 24.99
N LEU A 457 1.58 3.16 24.36
CA LEU A 457 2.96 3.64 24.20
C LEU A 457 3.01 4.98 23.46
N TYR A 458 2.20 5.18 22.43
CA TYR A 458 2.12 6.44 21.68
C TYR A 458 1.62 7.63 22.49
N THR A 459 0.98 7.40 23.65
CA THR A 459 0.60 8.48 24.58
C THR A 459 1.71 8.90 25.54
N HIS A 460 2.85 8.19 25.54
CA HIS A 460 3.99 8.55 26.39
C HIS A 460 4.74 9.75 25.80
N PRO A 461 5.06 10.79 26.61
CA PRO A 461 5.64 12.03 26.12
C PRO A 461 7.01 11.86 25.43
N ASP A 462 7.77 10.84 25.79
CA ASP A 462 9.14 10.63 25.30
C ASP A 462 9.26 9.51 24.27
N ILE A 463 8.20 8.76 23.96
CA ILE A 463 8.19 7.72 22.93
C ILE A 463 7.77 8.33 21.61
N VAL A 464 8.63 8.22 20.60
CA VAL A 464 8.34 8.67 19.23
C VAL A 464 7.62 7.57 18.46
N ASP A 465 8.08 6.33 18.62
CA ASP A 465 7.50 5.16 17.97
C ASP A 465 7.70 3.92 18.84
N GLY A 466 6.76 2.97 18.80
CA GLY A 466 6.81 1.80 19.65
C GLY A 466 6.00 0.62 19.11
N HIS A 467 6.63 -0.56 19.15
CA HIS A 467 6.06 -1.80 18.72
C HIS A 467 6.12 -2.87 19.80
N VAL A 468 5.11 -3.74 19.81
CA VAL A 468 4.99 -4.80 20.81
C VAL A 468 5.02 -6.16 20.12
N ILE A 469 5.80 -7.07 20.70
CA ILE A 469 5.99 -8.44 20.21
C ILE A 469 5.92 -9.44 21.35
N GLY A 470 5.53 -10.68 21.02
CA GLY A 470 5.68 -11.83 21.91
C GLY A 470 7.10 -12.38 21.81
N VAL A 471 7.71 -12.64 22.95
CA VAL A 471 8.98 -13.36 23.05
C VAL A 471 8.79 -14.66 23.83
N PRO A 472 9.52 -15.75 23.51
CA PRO A 472 9.36 -17.01 24.20
C PRO A 472 9.57 -16.90 25.71
N ASP A 473 8.70 -17.55 26.50
CA ASP A 473 8.80 -17.65 27.96
C ASP A 473 8.50 -19.08 28.41
N ALA A 474 9.39 -19.65 29.26
CA ALA A 474 9.28 -21.02 29.71
C ALA A 474 8.02 -21.31 30.57
N ARG A 475 7.47 -20.29 31.23
CA ARG A 475 6.32 -20.44 32.14
C ARG A 475 4.98 -20.15 31.46
N TYR A 476 4.95 -19.12 30.60
CA TYR A 476 3.72 -18.59 30.02
C TYR A 476 3.59 -18.86 28.52
N GLY A 477 4.56 -19.55 27.91
CA GLY A 477 4.63 -19.74 26.46
C GLY A 477 5.24 -18.51 25.78
N GLU A 478 4.61 -17.35 25.95
CA GLU A 478 5.11 -16.07 25.50
C GLU A 478 5.02 -15.00 26.61
N GLU A 479 5.87 -13.99 26.50
CA GLU A 479 5.84 -12.78 27.30
C GLU A 479 5.83 -11.54 26.41
N VAL A 480 5.29 -10.46 26.93
CA VAL A 480 5.16 -9.18 26.22
C VAL A 480 6.47 -8.40 26.28
N MET A 481 6.99 -8.00 25.14
CA MET A 481 8.14 -7.11 25.01
C MET A 481 7.75 -5.86 24.24
N ALA A 482 8.03 -4.68 24.81
CA ALA A 482 7.98 -3.39 24.12
C ALA A 482 9.35 -3.09 23.51
N VAL A 483 9.36 -2.71 22.23
CA VAL A 483 10.54 -2.18 21.51
C VAL A 483 10.18 -0.76 21.11
N ILE A 484 10.94 0.23 21.58
CA ILE A 484 10.58 1.66 21.46
C ILE A 484 11.74 2.50 20.94
N MET A 485 11.39 3.60 20.29
CA MET A 485 12.28 4.71 19.96
C MET A 485 11.95 5.90 20.84
N LEU A 486 12.97 6.49 21.44
CA LEU A 486 12.81 7.70 22.26
C LEU A 486 13.11 8.97 21.45
N ARG A 487 12.51 10.07 21.87
CA ARG A 487 12.82 11.39 21.34
C ARG A 487 14.26 11.75 21.66
N GLU A 488 14.92 12.45 20.76
CA GLU A 488 16.27 12.97 20.98
C GLU A 488 16.32 13.84 22.26
N GLY A 489 17.29 13.56 23.10
CA GLY A 489 17.45 14.23 24.39
C GLY A 489 16.48 13.79 25.50
N ALA A 490 15.59 12.83 25.24
CA ALA A 490 14.73 12.29 26.30
C ALA A 490 15.53 11.48 27.32
N PRO A 491 15.10 11.47 28.60
CA PRO A 491 15.72 10.61 29.59
C PRO A 491 15.54 9.13 29.22
N THR A 492 16.53 8.29 29.56
CA THR A 492 16.41 6.85 29.32
C THR A 492 15.24 6.26 30.09
N LEU A 493 14.28 5.68 29.39
CA LEU A 493 13.13 5.01 29.99
C LEU A 493 13.55 3.62 30.51
N THR A 494 13.27 3.33 31.77
CA THR A 494 13.48 2.00 32.34
C THR A 494 12.25 1.13 32.23
N ILE A 495 12.39 -0.20 32.37
CA ILE A 495 11.23 -1.10 32.37
C ILE A 495 10.28 -0.82 33.54
N GLU A 496 10.82 -0.39 34.71
CA GLU A 496 10.03 0.03 35.86
C GLU A 496 9.21 1.28 35.55
N GLY A 497 9.81 2.30 34.93
CA GLY A 497 9.11 3.51 34.48
C GLY A 497 8.03 3.21 33.45
N LEU A 498 8.31 2.33 32.49
CA LEU A 498 7.29 1.91 31.50
C LEU A 498 6.12 1.16 32.18
N ARG A 499 6.40 0.29 33.15
CA ARG A 499 5.38 -0.43 33.90
C ARG A 499 4.52 0.51 34.74
N GLU A 500 5.13 1.47 35.42
CA GLU A 500 4.42 2.52 36.14
C GLU A 500 3.50 3.30 35.21
N PHE A 501 4.01 3.71 34.05
CA PHE A 501 3.21 4.40 33.03
C PHE A 501 2.02 3.58 32.55
N CYS A 502 2.18 2.29 32.33
CA CYS A 502 1.11 1.40 31.87
C CYS A 502 0.11 1.03 32.99
N THR A 503 0.52 1.15 34.26
CA THR A 503 -0.34 0.76 35.39
C THR A 503 -1.58 1.64 35.47
N GLY A 504 -2.76 0.99 35.57
CA GLY A 504 -4.05 1.66 35.57
C GLY A 504 -4.58 2.08 34.20
N ARG A 505 -3.76 1.95 33.12
CA ARG A 505 -4.15 2.21 31.74
C ARG A 505 -4.51 0.95 30.97
N ILE A 506 -3.83 -0.16 31.28
CA ILE A 506 -4.12 -1.48 30.71
C ILE A 506 -4.14 -2.55 31.79
N ALA A 507 -4.74 -3.71 31.45
CA ALA A 507 -4.78 -4.85 32.35
C ALA A 507 -3.37 -5.34 32.70
N ARG A 508 -3.16 -5.77 33.94
CA ARG A 508 -1.84 -6.13 34.48
C ARG A 508 -1.09 -7.18 33.65
N PHE A 509 -1.79 -8.14 33.07
CA PHE A 509 -1.18 -9.20 32.27
C PHE A 509 -0.70 -8.73 30.90
N LYS A 510 -1.15 -7.56 30.42
CA LYS A 510 -0.75 -6.90 29.18
C LYS A 510 0.46 -5.97 29.34
N ILE A 511 0.83 -5.61 30.57
CA ILE A 511 1.96 -4.70 30.83
C ILE A 511 3.25 -5.38 30.38
N PRO A 512 4.08 -4.73 29.54
CA PRO A 512 5.32 -5.31 29.05
C PRO A 512 6.25 -5.78 30.18
N ARG A 513 6.74 -7.02 30.05
CA ARG A 513 7.75 -7.55 30.95
C ARG A 513 9.13 -7.11 30.54
N TYR A 514 9.36 -6.95 29.24
CA TYR A 514 10.65 -6.58 28.68
C TYR A 514 10.55 -5.28 27.93
N LEU A 515 11.65 -4.50 27.94
CA LEU A 515 11.80 -3.26 27.22
C LEU A 515 13.13 -3.28 26.47
N ARG A 516 13.07 -2.91 25.19
CA ARG A 516 14.25 -2.63 24.37
C ARG A 516 14.11 -1.25 23.76
N ILE A 517 15.12 -0.40 23.94
CA ILE A 517 15.21 0.90 23.28
C ILE A 517 16.11 0.70 22.07
N VAL A 518 15.70 1.22 20.93
CA VAL A 518 16.40 1.13 19.64
C VAL A 518 16.46 2.51 18.99
N ASP A 519 17.46 2.71 18.13
CA ASP A 519 17.58 3.93 17.32
C ASP A 519 16.78 3.80 16.01
N GLU A 520 16.56 2.56 15.53
CA GLU A 520 15.78 2.26 14.33
C GLU A 520 15.09 0.89 14.44
N PHE A 521 13.98 0.73 13.72
CA PHE A 521 13.31 -0.55 13.56
C PHE A 521 13.73 -1.24 12.25
N PRO A 522 13.71 -2.58 12.18
CA PRO A 522 13.82 -3.28 10.92
C PRO A 522 12.59 -2.99 10.05
N MET A 523 12.79 -2.27 8.94
CA MET A 523 11.72 -1.78 8.09
C MET A 523 11.67 -2.51 6.75
N THR A 524 10.47 -2.60 6.18
CA THR A 524 10.30 -2.88 4.76
C THR A 524 10.55 -1.61 3.95
N VAL A 525 10.76 -1.74 2.63
CA VAL A 525 10.89 -0.58 1.73
C VAL A 525 9.63 0.29 1.70
N THR A 526 8.48 -0.31 2.03
CA THR A 526 7.19 0.39 2.14
C THR A 526 7.00 1.11 3.47
N GLY A 527 8.01 1.15 4.35
CA GLY A 527 7.92 1.80 5.64
C GLY A 527 7.13 1.01 6.71
N LYS A 528 6.98 -0.32 6.53
CA LYS A 528 6.34 -1.20 7.53
C LYS A 528 7.40 -1.90 8.38
N VAL A 529 7.17 -1.98 9.68
CA VAL A 529 8.06 -2.70 10.59
C VAL A 529 7.99 -4.21 10.36
N ARG A 530 9.15 -4.86 10.29
CA ARG A 530 9.31 -6.31 10.16
C ARG A 530 9.27 -6.96 11.53
N LYS A 531 8.05 -7.21 12.08
CA LYS A 531 7.91 -7.79 13.43
C LYS A 531 8.59 -9.15 13.60
N THR A 532 8.66 -9.97 12.55
CA THR A 532 9.38 -11.27 12.59
C THR A 532 10.88 -11.06 12.83
N GLU A 533 11.51 -10.14 12.12
CA GLU A 533 12.92 -9.81 12.30
C GLU A 533 13.17 -9.14 13.66
N MET A 534 12.30 -8.23 14.06
CA MET A 534 12.31 -7.62 15.39
C MET A 534 12.25 -8.69 16.50
N ARG A 535 11.36 -9.69 16.35
CA ARG A 535 11.24 -10.81 17.29
C ARG A 535 12.53 -11.64 17.37
N GLN A 536 13.16 -11.93 16.23
CA GLN A 536 14.45 -12.65 16.19
C GLN A 536 15.53 -11.88 16.93
N GLN A 537 15.68 -10.59 16.63
CA GLN A 537 16.65 -9.71 17.31
C GLN A 537 16.36 -9.58 18.82
N ALA A 538 15.07 -9.62 19.21
CA ALA A 538 14.68 -9.58 20.62
C ALA A 538 15.04 -10.86 21.37
N ILE A 539 14.88 -12.02 20.74
CA ILE A 539 15.28 -13.32 21.30
C ILE A 539 16.80 -13.35 21.52
N GLU A 540 17.58 -12.92 20.54
CA GLU A 540 19.04 -12.83 20.66
C GLU A 540 19.47 -11.87 21.79
N TYR A 541 18.80 -10.70 21.89
CA TYR A 541 19.04 -9.73 22.96
C TYR A 541 18.77 -10.30 24.36
N LEU A 542 17.70 -11.11 24.51
CA LEU A 542 17.38 -11.75 25.79
C LEU A 542 18.33 -12.92 26.08
N GLY A 543 18.71 -13.71 25.07
CA GLY A 543 19.67 -14.81 25.21
C GLY A 543 21.06 -14.38 25.61
N GLY A 544 21.50 -13.19 25.23
CA GLY A 544 22.79 -12.61 25.65
C GLY A 544 22.82 -12.00 27.05
N ARG A 545 21.67 -11.96 27.75
CA ARG A 545 21.53 -11.46 29.13
C ARG A 545 21.35 -12.55 30.19
N GLY A 546 21.39 -13.85 29.78
CA GLY A 546 21.26 -15.03 30.66
C GLY A 546 22.57 -15.47 31.29
#